data_60d708da7d889db78284b3d7c688941b
#
_entry.id   60d708da7d889db78284b3d7c688941b
#
_cell.length_a   1.000
_cell.length_b   1.000
_cell.length_c   1.000
_cell.angle_alpha   90.00
_cell.angle_beta   90.00
_cell.angle_gamma   90.00
#
_symmetry.space_group_name_H-M   'P 1'
#
loop_
_entity.id
_entity.type
_entity.pdbx_description
1 polymer ?
#
loop_
_entity_poly.entity_id
_entity_poly.type
_entity_poly.pdbx_seq_one_letter_code
_entity_poly.pdbx_strand_id
1 'polypeptide(L)'
;MYKRQNETQPVPVTIEKIVGEVSRTFNVSPADIRGTKRNANVASARRVAIYILREVTGMSMEEIGREFSGRDHSTIVYSLKTMERDMKNDQHLRETVSDIIKNVKA
;
A
#
# COMPACT_ATOMS: atom_id res chain seq x y z
N MET A 1 22.81 -22.20 -3.95
CA MET A 1 22.36 -21.52 -3.74
C MET A 1 22.08 -21.01 -3.78
N TYR A 2 21.73 -20.97 -3.68
CA TYR A 2 21.23 -20.11 -3.29
C TYR A 2 20.54 -19.55 -3.39
N LYS A 3 20.34 -19.51 -3.22
CA LYS A 3 19.73 -18.93 -3.09
C LYS A 3 18.95 -18.67 -3.28
N ARG A 4 18.79 -18.79 -3.00
CA ARG A 4 17.89 -18.50 -2.92
C ARG A 4 17.24 -18.33 -2.43
N GLN A 5 17.10 -18.39 -1.92
CA GLN A 5 16.36 -18.13 -1.36
C GLN A 5 16.05 -17.43 -1.03
N ASN A 6 16.24 -17.16 -0.98
CA ASN A 6 15.96 -16.33 -0.68
C ASN A 6 15.76 -15.48 -0.66
N GLU A 7 16.25 -15.43 0.24
CA GLU A 7 16.03 -14.25 -0.28
C GLU A 7 14.69 -13.58 -0.29
N THR A 8 13.62 -14.15 -0.20
CA THR A 8 12.28 -13.57 -0.18
C THR A 8 11.96 -13.10 1.22
N GLN A 9 11.57 -11.83 1.37
CA GLN A 9 11.20 -11.30 2.67
C GLN A 9 9.83 -11.82 3.09
N PRO A 10 9.62 -12.08 4.37
CA PRO A 10 8.29 -12.43 4.85
C PRO A 10 7.30 -11.32 4.56
N VAL A 11 6.10 -11.70 4.14
CA VAL A 11 5.04 -10.74 3.81
C VAL A 11 4.72 -9.78 4.95
N PRO A 12 4.60 -10.23 6.22
CA PRO A 12 4.31 -9.30 7.32
C PRO A 12 5.32 -8.18 7.44
N VAL A 13 6.61 -8.47 7.27
CA VAL A 13 7.66 -7.44 7.30
C VAL A 13 7.47 -6.45 6.17
N THR A 14 7.14 -6.95 4.99
CA THR A 14 6.90 -6.12 3.83
C THR A 14 5.71 -5.18 4.03
N ILE A 15 4.62 -5.69 4.64
CA ILE A 15 3.45 -4.88 4.93
C ILE A 15 3.81 -3.73 5.86
N GLU A 16 4.53 -4.02 6.93
CA GLU A 16 4.91 -2.99 7.88
C GLU A 16 5.80 -1.94 7.25
N LYS A 17 6.70 -2.36 6.41
CA LYS A 17 7.60 -1.44 5.73
C LYS A 17 6.84 -0.52 4.78
N ILE A 18 5.90 -1.08 4.03
CA ILE A 18 5.07 -0.30 3.10
C ILE A 18 4.24 0.72 3.86
N VAL A 19 3.54 0.28 4.90
CA VAL A 19 2.71 1.16 5.70
C VAL A 19 3.56 2.25 6.36
N GLY A 20 4.76 1.88 6.82
CA GLY A 20 5.67 2.84 7.44
C GLY A 20 6.12 3.92 6.47
N GLU A 21 6.46 3.55 5.24
CA GLU A 21 6.87 4.53 4.23
C GLU A 21 5.73 5.45 3.84
N VAL A 22 4.53 4.91 3.66
CA VAL A 22 3.36 5.71 3.35
C VAL A 22 3.05 6.65 4.50
N SER A 23 3.13 6.15 5.73
CA SER A 23 2.92 6.95 6.94
C SER A 23 3.84 8.18 6.95
N ARG A 24 5.10 7.96 6.66
CA ARG A 24 6.09 9.05 6.67
C ARG A 24 5.80 10.06 5.56
N THR A 25 5.46 9.57 4.38
CA THR A 25 5.23 10.43 3.22
C THR A 25 3.99 11.29 3.37
N PHE A 26 2.91 10.72 3.92
CA PHE A 26 1.63 11.41 4.04
C PHE A 26 1.39 12.04 5.40
N ASN A 27 2.31 11.80 6.34
CA ASN A 27 2.17 12.30 7.72
C ASN A 27 0.88 11.82 8.37
N VAL A 28 0.61 10.53 8.23
CA VAL A 28 -0.57 9.85 8.79
C VAL A 28 -0.06 8.64 9.56
N SER A 29 -0.58 8.40 10.76
CA SER A 29 -0.08 7.28 11.56
C SER A 29 -0.37 5.93 10.90
N PRO A 30 0.48 4.92 11.11
CA PRO A 30 0.23 3.58 10.59
C PRO A 30 -1.12 3.02 11.05
N ALA A 31 -1.51 3.29 12.30
CA ALA A 31 -2.78 2.80 12.82
C ALA A 31 -3.95 3.41 12.05
N ASP A 32 -3.88 4.69 11.72
CA ASP A 32 -4.93 5.35 10.95
C ASP A 32 -4.99 4.83 9.52
N ILE A 33 -3.82 4.57 8.91
CA ILE A 33 -3.78 4.01 7.56
C ILE A 33 -4.50 2.67 7.51
N ARG A 34 -4.27 1.82 8.51
CA ARG A 34 -4.87 0.49 8.56
C ARG A 34 -6.26 0.48 9.18
N GLY A 35 -6.70 1.62 9.72
CA GLY A 35 -7.96 1.73 10.43
C GLY A 35 -9.12 2.15 9.55
N THR A 36 -10.11 2.80 10.17
CA THR A 36 -11.37 3.13 9.51
C THR A 36 -11.63 4.63 9.39
N LYS A 37 -10.68 5.47 9.79
CA LYS A 37 -10.85 6.92 9.66
C LYS A 37 -11.13 7.31 8.22
N ARG A 38 -11.96 8.35 8.04
CA ARG A 38 -12.41 8.78 6.73
C ARG A 38 -11.92 10.16 6.31
N ASN A 39 -11.02 10.77 7.08
CA ASN A 39 -10.40 12.03 6.66
C ASN A 39 -9.78 11.87 5.28
N ALA A 40 -9.88 12.89 4.46
CA ALA A 40 -9.40 12.81 3.07
C ALA A 40 -7.93 12.40 3.00
N ASN A 41 -7.09 12.99 3.85
CA ASN A 41 -5.66 12.68 3.86
C ASN A 41 -5.40 11.23 4.27
N VAL A 42 -6.14 10.74 5.27
CA VAL A 42 -6.00 9.37 5.73
C VAL A 42 -6.47 8.39 4.64
N ALA A 43 -7.60 8.71 4.01
CA ALA A 43 -8.14 7.86 2.94
C ALA A 43 -7.18 7.79 1.76
N SER A 44 -6.56 8.92 1.40
CA SER A 44 -5.57 8.94 0.32
C SER A 44 -4.36 8.08 0.66
N ALA A 45 -3.84 8.22 1.88
CA ALA A 45 -2.69 7.43 2.33
C ALA A 45 -3.02 5.94 2.31
N ARG A 46 -4.20 5.58 2.79
CA ARG A 46 -4.65 4.19 2.81
C ARG A 46 -4.72 3.62 1.40
N ARG A 47 -5.28 4.39 0.48
CA ARG A 47 -5.41 3.96 -0.92
C ARG A 47 -4.04 3.69 -1.55
N VAL A 48 -3.08 4.59 -1.29
CA VAL A 48 -1.71 4.43 -1.78
C VAL A 48 -1.08 3.17 -1.18
N ALA A 49 -1.27 2.94 0.13
CA ALA A 49 -0.71 1.76 0.77
C ALA A 49 -1.28 0.47 0.18
N ILE A 50 -2.59 0.43 -0.05
CA ILE A 50 -3.24 -0.73 -0.65
C ILE A 50 -2.68 -1.01 -2.04
N TYR A 51 -2.55 0.04 -2.84
CA TYR A 51 -2.03 -0.09 -4.20
C TYR A 51 -0.60 -0.63 -4.20
N ILE A 52 0.27 -0.03 -3.39
CA ILE A 52 1.68 -0.44 -3.34
C ILE A 52 1.80 -1.87 -2.81
N LEU A 53 1.02 -2.21 -1.80
CA LEU A 53 1.03 -3.56 -1.25
C LEU A 53 0.68 -4.58 -2.32
N ARG A 54 -0.33 -4.30 -3.13
CA ARG A 54 -0.72 -5.18 -4.22
C ARG A 54 0.39 -5.30 -5.27
N GLU A 55 0.98 -4.18 -5.65
CA GLU A 55 2.01 -4.14 -6.68
C GLU A 55 3.31 -4.82 -6.25
N VAL A 56 3.70 -4.65 -5.00
CA VAL A 56 4.99 -5.16 -4.52
C VAL A 56 4.90 -6.62 -4.08
N THR A 57 3.82 -7.00 -3.41
CA THR A 57 3.71 -8.34 -2.83
C THR A 57 2.86 -9.30 -3.65
N GLY A 58 1.97 -8.80 -4.49
CA GLY A 58 1.03 -9.65 -5.21
C GLY A 58 -0.03 -10.28 -4.31
N MET A 59 -0.20 -9.79 -3.09
CA MET A 59 -1.21 -10.33 -2.18
C MET A 59 -2.59 -10.25 -2.81
N SER A 60 -3.44 -11.22 -2.49
CA SER A 60 -4.81 -11.22 -2.98
C SER A 60 -5.59 -10.07 -2.35
N MET A 61 -6.68 -9.67 -3.00
CA MET A 61 -7.53 -8.61 -2.51
C MET A 61 -8.13 -8.96 -1.15
N GLU A 62 -8.42 -10.23 -0.93
CA GLU A 62 -8.95 -10.72 0.33
C GLU A 62 -7.91 -10.58 1.45
N GLU A 63 -6.67 -10.97 1.17
CA GLU A 63 -5.58 -10.84 2.14
C GLU A 63 -5.34 -9.38 2.48
N ILE A 64 -5.33 -8.50 1.48
CA ILE A 64 -5.15 -7.08 1.70
C ILE A 64 -6.29 -6.53 2.55
N GLY A 65 -7.52 -6.94 2.27
CA GLY A 65 -8.67 -6.52 3.06
C GLY A 65 -8.51 -6.84 4.54
N ARG A 66 -8.00 -8.02 4.84
CA ARG A 66 -7.77 -8.43 6.24
C ARG A 66 -6.74 -7.53 6.92
N GLU A 67 -5.73 -7.07 6.18
CA GLU A 67 -4.70 -6.20 6.74
C GLU A 67 -5.20 -4.77 6.97
N PHE A 68 -6.31 -4.41 6.36
CA PHE A 68 -6.88 -3.05 6.45
C PHE A 68 -8.27 -3.10 7.10
N SER A 69 -8.33 -3.65 8.31
CA SER A 69 -9.54 -3.67 9.15
C SER A 69 -10.68 -4.49 8.56
N GLY A 70 -10.34 -5.57 7.87
CA GLY A 70 -11.35 -6.48 7.36
C GLY A 70 -12.22 -5.92 6.25
N ARG A 71 -11.67 -5.03 5.43
CA ARG A 71 -12.40 -4.49 4.28
C ARG A 71 -12.70 -5.59 3.29
N ASP A 72 -13.86 -5.51 2.67
CA ASP A 72 -14.29 -6.53 1.74
C ASP A 72 -13.60 -6.37 0.36
N HIS A 73 -13.78 -7.38 -0.46
CA HIS A 73 -13.17 -7.45 -1.79
C HIS A 73 -13.53 -6.24 -2.64
N SER A 74 -14.81 -5.85 -2.63
CA SER A 74 -15.28 -4.73 -3.44
C SER A 74 -14.58 -3.42 -3.07
N THR A 75 -14.38 -3.18 -1.78
CA THR A 75 -13.72 -1.98 -1.30
C THR A 75 -12.28 -1.93 -1.78
N ILE A 76 -11.57 -3.07 -1.71
CA ILE A 76 -10.19 -3.14 -2.17
C ILE A 76 -10.10 -2.92 -3.67
N VAL A 77 -10.99 -3.55 -4.45
CA VAL A 77 -11.03 -3.36 -5.91
C VAL A 77 -11.26 -1.90 -6.25
N TYR A 78 -12.20 -1.25 -5.54
CA TYR A 78 -12.49 0.15 -5.77
C TYR A 78 -11.25 1.03 -5.51
N SER A 79 -10.54 0.76 -4.42
CA SER A 79 -9.32 1.49 -4.09
C SER A 79 -8.27 1.36 -5.19
N LEU A 80 -8.09 0.14 -5.70
CA LEU A 80 -7.11 -0.11 -6.76
C LEU A 80 -7.48 0.61 -8.06
N LYS A 81 -8.74 0.56 -8.44
CA LYS A 81 -9.21 1.23 -9.66
C LYS A 81 -9.09 2.74 -9.53
N THR A 82 -9.42 3.28 -8.36
CA THR A 82 -9.28 4.71 -8.11
C THR A 82 -7.83 5.15 -8.24
N MET A 83 -6.91 4.36 -7.70
CA MET A 83 -5.49 4.67 -7.81
C MET A 83 -5.03 4.65 -9.27
N GLU A 84 -5.42 3.64 -10.03
CA GLU A 84 -5.05 3.56 -11.44
C GLU A 84 -5.53 4.78 -12.21
N ARG A 85 -6.77 5.19 -11.96
CA ARG A 85 -7.34 6.38 -12.62
C ARG A 85 -6.58 7.64 -12.22
N ASP A 86 -6.36 7.81 -10.92
CA ASP A 86 -5.72 9.03 -10.42
C ASP A 86 -4.26 9.12 -10.88
N MET A 87 -3.56 8.01 -10.96
CA MET A 87 -2.17 8.00 -11.41
C MET A 87 -2.04 8.34 -12.89
N LYS A 88 -3.05 8.07 -13.69
CA LYS A 88 -3.03 8.45 -15.10
C LYS A 88 -3.05 9.96 -15.27
N ASN A 89 -3.70 10.66 -14.34
CA ASN A 89 -3.95 12.09 -14.46
C ASN A 89 -3.10 12.95 -13.54
N ASP A 90 -2.24 12.34 -12.72
CA ASP A 90 -1.50 13.06 -11.70
C ASP A 90 -0.05 12.57 -11.66
N GLN A 91 0.82 13.35 -12.30
CA GLN A 91 2.25 13.01 -12.38
C GLN A 91 2.89 13.01 -10.98
N HIS A 92 2.49 13.95 -10.14
CA HIS A 92 3.05 14.02 -8.79
C HIS A 92 2.73 12.75 -8.00
N LEU A 93 1.50 12.25 -8.13
CA LEU A 93 1.11 11.01 -7.46
C LEU A 93 1.95 9.84 -7.98
N ARG A 94 2.17 9.74 -9.29
CA ARG A 94 3.00 8.69 -9.86
C ARG A 94 4.41 8.73 -9.29
N GLU A 95 4.98 9.92 -9.18
CA GLU A 95 6.33 10.09 -8.65
C GLU A 95 6.40 9.70 -7.18
N THR A 96 5.39 10.12 -6.41
CA THR A 96 5.32 9.78 -4.98
C THR A 96 5.27 8.27 -4.80
N VAL A 97 4.41 7.59 -5.55
CA VAL A 97 4.28 6.14 -5.47
C VAL A 97 5.60 5.46 -5.87
N SER A 98 6.21 5.94 -6.95
CA SER A 98 7.48 5.37 -7.41
C SER A 98 8.58 5.50 -6.34
N ASP A 99 8.66 6.65 -5.69
CA ASP A 99 9.65 6.88 -4.64
C ASP A 99 9.42 5.97 -3.44
N ILE A 100 8.18 5.81 -3.04
CA ILE A 100 7.85 4.92 -1.93
C ILE A 100 8.24 3.48 -2.27
N ILE A 101 7.94 3.03 -3.48
CA ILE A 101 8.29 1.67 -3.90
C ILE A 101 9.81 1.48 -3.87
N LYS A 102 10.57 2.45 -4.35
CA LYS A 102 12.03 2.39 -4.30
C LYS A 102 12.52 2.25 -2.87
N ASN A 103 11.97 3.04 -1.97
CA ASN A 103 12.39 3.01 -0.56
C ASN A 103 12.04 1.68 0.10
N VAL A 104 10.89 1.12 -0.26
CA VAL A 104 10.47 -0.16 0.29
C VAL A 104 11.39 -1.29 -0.17
N LYS A 105 11.87 -1.22 -1.40
CA LYS A 105 12.73 -2.25 -1.97
C LYS A 105 14.21 -2.07 -1.63
N ALA A 106 14.57 -0.95 -1.07
CA ALA A 106 15.98 -0.64 -0.76
C ALA A 106 16.55 -1.44 0.42
#